data_b7df824a4ca6dbdaab418b538c728e43
#
_entry.id   b7df824a4ca6dbdaab418b538c728e43
#
_cell.length_a   1.000
_cell.length_b   1.000
_cell.length_c   1.000
_cell.angle_alpha   90.00
_cell.angle_beta   90.00
_cell.angle_gamma   90.00
#
_symmetry.space_group_name_H-M   'P 1'
#
loop_
_entity.id
_entity.type
_entity.pdbx_description
1 polymer ?
#
loop_
_entity_poly.entity_id
_entity_poly.type
_entity_poly.pdbx_seq_one_letter_code
_entity_poly.pdbx_strand_id
1 'polypeptide(L)'
;MSEERVSVDVAQRDRFHFEVRFTGTDLPVMLTDEPPPLGLGSGPNPVRLLAASVAHCLAASLLFALEKQRIDPQPVAAHIDVDMVQNETGRVRVGSMAVQLTIGKAWADLAHASRALEQFDAYCVVTESVRAGIPVSVDVCDVNGAVLADVQTSL
;
A
#
# COMPACT_ATOMS: atom_id res chain seq x y z
N MET A 1 -4.61 -26.80 -1.46
CA MET A 1 -4.00 -25.54 -0.95
C MET A 1 -4.58 -25.29 0.43
N SER A 2 -3.75 -25.10 1.43
CA SER A 2 -4.24 -24.61 2.71
C SER A 2 -4.63 -23.15 2.53
N GLU A 3 -5.89 -22.81 2.75
CA GLU A 3 -6.32 -21.41 2.83
C GLU A 3 -5.68 -20.82 4.08
N GLU A 4 -4.76 -19.89 3.90
CA GLU A 4 -4.17 -19.14 5.01
C GLU A 4 -5.23 -18.20 5.57
N ARG A 5 -5.53 -18.38 6.88
CA ARG A 5 -6.44 -17.49 7.59
C ARG A 5 -5.63 -16.49 8.40
N VAL A 6 -5.80 -15.21 8.09
CA VAL A 6 -5.27 -14.11 8.90
C VAL A 6 -6.36 -13.62 9.85
N SER A 7 -6.01 -13.44 11.13
CA SER A 7 -6.94 -12.96 12.16
C SER A 7 -6.37 -11.74 12.87
N VAL A 8 -7.23 -10.76 13.12
CA VAL A 8 -6.91 -9.53 13.82
C VAL A 8 -8.03 -9.22 14.81
N ASP A 9 -7.66 -8.90 16.04
CA ASP A 9 -8.58 -8.44 17.06
C ASP A 9 -8.47 -6.94 17.24
N VAL A 10 -9.61 -6.25 17.32
CA VAL A 10 -9.68 -4.81 17.55
C VAL A 10 -10.54 -4.56 18.79
N ALA A 11 -9.96 -3.90 19.79
CA ALA A 11 -10.63 -3.61 21.05
C ALA A 11 -10.59 -2.12 21.39
N GLN A 12 -11.73 -1.54 21.74
CA GLN A 12 -11.83 -0.15 22.19
C GLN A 12 -11.07 0.05 23.51
N ARG A 13 -10.29 1.11 23.56
CA ARG A 13 -9.65 1.64 24.78
C ARG A 13 -10.45 2.78 25.38
N ASP A 14 -10.65 3.81 24.59
CA ASP A 14 -11.40 5.01 24.97
C ASP A 14 -11.87 5.73 23.72
N ARG A 15 -13.16 6.10 23.66
CA ARG A 15 -13.78 6.83 22.54
C ARG A 15 -13.48 6.18 21.19
N PHE A 16 -12.66 6.82 20.34
CA PHE A 16 -12.24 6.33 19.02
C PHE A 16 -10.83 5.75 19.02
N HIS A 17 -10.25 5.56 20.19
CA HIS A 17 -8.93 4.95 20.39
C HIS A 17 -9.07 3.45 20.59
N PHE A 18 -8.41 2.66 19.75
CA PHE A 18 -8.49 1.20 19.74
C PHE A 18 -7.10 0.57 19.79
N GLU A 19 -7.05 -0.64 20.34
CA GLU A 19 -5.92 -1.56 20.22
C GLU A 19 -6.17 -2.53 19.08
N VAL A 20 -5.15 -2.73 18.24
CA VAL A 20 -5.13 -3.76 17.20
C VAL A 20 -4.10 -4.81 17.56
N ARG A 21 -4.52 -6.07 17.63
CA ARG A 21 -3.69 -7.24 17.93
C ARG A 21 -3.69 -8.17 16.72
N PHE A 22 -2.51 -8.55 16.28
CA PHE A 22 -2.32 -9.50 15.18
C PHE A 22 -2.27 -10.91 15.75
N THR A 23 -3.42 -11.60 15.74
CA THR A 23 -3.63 -12.90 16.37
C THR A 23 -2.70 -13.96 15.80
N GLY A 24 -2.07 -14.74 16.69
CA GLY A 24 -1.12 -15.78 16.29
C GLY A 24 0.29 -15.27 15.95
N THR A 25 0.62 -14.03 16.30
CA THR A 25 1.94 -13.44 16.13
C THR A 25 2.49 -12.86 17.43
N ASP A 26 3.80 -12.64 17.51
CA ASP A 26 4.47 -11.93 18.59
C ASP A 26 4.63 -10.43 18.32
N LEU A 27 3.87 -9.90 17.35
CA LEU A 27 3.90 -8.48 17.00
C LEU A 27 3.37 -7.61 18.15
N PRO A 28 3.97 -6.43 18.37
CA PRO A 28 3.45 -5.50 19.37
C PRO A 28 2.05 -5.02 19.00
N VAL A 29 1.27 -4.68 20.03
CA VAL A 29 -0.03 -4.04 19.86
C VAL A 29 0.13 -2.71 19.15
N MET A 30 -0.68 -2.49 18.12
CA MET A 30 -0.75 -1.21 17.43
C MET A 30 -1.94 -0.40 17.98
N LEU A 31 -1.69 0.87 18.29
CA LEU A 31 -2.75 1.80 18.68
C LEU A 31 -3.26 2.55 17.45
N THR A 32 -4.57 2.65 17.33
CA THR A 32 -5.27 3.36 16.25
C THR A 32 -6.22 4.40 16.84
N ASP A 33 -6.42 5.49 16.15
CA ASP A 33 -7.32 6.57 16.61
C ASP A 33 -7.86 7.34 15.40
N GLU A 34 -9.02 7.97 15.58
CA GLU A 34 -9.53 8.91 14.60
C GLU A 34 -8.95 10.32 14.83
N PRO A 35 -8.84 11.14 13.77
CA PRO A 35 -8.43 12.52 13.93
C PRO A 35 -9.52 13.35 14.64
N PRO A 36 -9.14 14.54 15.20
CA PRO A 36 -10.15 15.47 15.72
C PRO A 36 -11.18 15.85 14.65
N PRO A 37 -12.45 16.06 15.02
CA PRO A 37 -13.00 16.15 16.38
C PRO A 37 -13.44 14.81 16.99
N LEU A 38 -13.35 13.69 16.26
CA LEU A 38 -13.81 12.37 16.75
C LEU A 38 -12.87 11.81 17.79
N GLY A 39 -11.58 11.69 17.45
CA GLY A 39 -10.50 11.22 18.30
C GLY A 39 -9.49 12.33 18.63
N LEU A 40 -8.31 11.93 19.05
CA LEU A 40 -7.19 12.80 19.37
C LEU A 40 -6.08 12.78 18.29
N GLY A 41 -6.19 11.87 17.32
CA GLY A 41 -5.15 11.63 16.32
C GLY A 41 -3.89 10.99 16.89
N SER A 42 -4.02 10.21 17.97
CA SER A 42 -2.89 9.59 18.68
C SER A 42 -2.36 8.32 18.00
N GLY A 43 -2.98 7.89 16.89
CA GLY A 43 -2.58 6.77 16.07
C GLY A 43 -3.12 6.88 14.64
N PRO A 44 -2.71 5.98 13.74
CA PRO A 44 -3.27 5.95 12.39
C PRO A 44 -4.75 5.57 12.42
N ASN A 45 -5.56 6.23 11.58
CA ASN A 45 -6.94 5.84 11.37
C ASN A 45 -7.05 4.71 10.33
N PRO A 46 -8.24 4.08 10.16
CA PRO A 46 -8.42 2.96 9.22
C PRO A 46 -8.01 3.27 7.78
N VAL A 47 -8.26 4.47 7.28
CA VAL A 47 -7.87 4.87 5.90
C VAL A 47 -6.35 4.87 5.76
N ARG A 48 -5.61 5.39 6.74
CA ARG A 48 -4.15 5.36 6.74
C ARG A 48 -3.58 3.95 6.81
N LEU A 49 -4.23 3.04 7.53
CA LEU A 49 -3.83 1.63 7.58
C LEU A 49 -4.07 0.93 6.24
N LEU A 50 -5.20 1.19 5.60
CA LEU A 50 -5.49 0.67 4.26
C LEU A 50 -4.45 1.18 3.25
N ALA A 51 -4.16 2.49 3.26
CA ALA A 51 -3.14 3.11 2.41
C ALA A 51 -1.75 2.48 2.63
N ALA A 52 -1.34 2.34 3.89
CA ALA A 52 -0.06 1.72 4.23
C ALA A 52 0.03 0.27 3.74
N SER A 53 -1.08 -0.49 3.82
CA SER A 53 -1.14 -1.87 3.34
C SER A 53 -0.94 -1.96 1.82
N VAL A 54 -1.59 -1.08 1.06
CA VAL A 54 -1.46 -1.01 -0.40
C VAL A 54 -0.03 -0.62 -0.79
N ALA A 55 0.51 0.45 -0.21
CA ALA A 55 1.85 0.94 -0.50
C ALA A 55 2.94 -0.10 -0.18
N HIS A 56 2.85 -0.73 1.00
CA HIS A 56 3.80 -1.77 1.40
C HIS A 56 3.74 -3.00 0.47
N CYS A 57 2.54 -3.47 0.15
CA CYS A 57 2.38 -4.65 -0.70
C CYS A 57 2.98 -4.42 -2.10
N LEU A 58 2.75 -3.24 -2.69
CA LEU A 58 3.33 -2.87 -3.97
C LEU A 58 4.87 -2.75 -3.91
N ALA A 59 5.41 -2.09 -2.87
CA ALA A 59 6.85 -1.97 -2.69
C ALA A 59 7.52 -3.35 -2.53
N ALA A 60 6.93 -4.24 -1.73
CA ALA A 60 7.42 -5.60 -1.53
C ALA A 60 7.34 -6.44 -2.82
N SER A 61 6.25 -6.31 -3.59
CA SER A 61 6.09 -7.00 -4.88
C SER A 61 7.11 -6.54 -5.91
N LEU A 62 7.38 -5.22 -5.97
CA LEU A 62 8.42 -4.65 -6.84
C LEU A 62 9.80 -5.16 -6.46
N LEU A 63 10.14 -5.10 -5.16
CA LEU A 63 11.41 -5.62 -4.64
C LEU A 63 11.61 -7.08 -5.02
N PHE A 64 10.61 -7.92 -4.74
CA PHE A 64 10.65 -9.35 -5.07
C PHE A 64 10.83 -9.60 -6.57
N ALA A 65 10.10 -8.88 -7.43
CA ALA A 65 10.18 -9.06 -8.88
C ALA A 65 11.56 -8.68 -9.44
N LEU A 66 12.19 -7.61 -8.93
CA LEU A 66 13.51 -7.18 -9.33
C LEU A 66 14.61 -8.11 -8.80
N GLU A 67 14.54 -8.53 -7.54
CA GLU A 67 15.48 -9.50 -6.96
C GLU A 67 15.45 -10.85 -7.67
N LYS A 68 14.28 -11.30 -8.10
CA LYS A 68 14.13 -12.51 -8.91
C LYS A 68 14.89 -12.42 -10.25
N GLN A 69 15.08 -11.24 -10.77
CA GLN A 69 15.92 -10.96 -11.95
C GLN A 69 17.37 -10.62 -11.60
N ARG A 70 17.78 -10.80 -10.34
CA ARG A 70 19.12 -10.47 -9.81
C ARG A 70 19.46 -8.97 -9.92
N ILE A 71 18.44 -8.14 -9.84
CA ILE A 71 18.56 -6.69 -9.79
C ILE A 71 18.33 -6.26 -8.34
N ASP A 72 19.29 -5.55 -7.75
CA ASP A 72 19.15 -4.94 -6.43
C ASP A 72 18.62 -3.51 -6.59
N PRO A 73 17.32 -3.24 -6.27
CA PRO A 73 16.72 -1.92 -6.39
C PRO A 73 16.88 -1.05 -5.14
N GLN A 74 17.48 -1.56 -4.08
CA GLN A 74 17.47 -0.94 -2.75
C GLN A 74 18.15 0.44 -2.71
N PRO A 75 17.64 1.36 -1.87
CA PRO A 75 16.41 1.21 -1.10
C PRO A 75 15.14 1.38 -1.95
N VAL A 76 14.06 0.68 -1.56
CA VAL A 76 12.73 0.87 -2.15
C VAL A 76 11.89 1.69 -1.18
N ALA A 77 11.23 2.72 -1.67
CA ALA A 77 10.30 3.54 -0.91
C ALA A 77 8.96 3.66 -1.64
N ALA A 78 7.91 3.92 -0.90
CA ALA A 78 6.58 4.17 -1.43
C ALA A 78 5.96 5.41 -0.81
N HIS A 79 5.31 6.22 -1.63
CA HIS A 79 4.40 7.28 -1.22
C HIS A 79 3.02 6.98 -1.76
N ILE A 80 1.98 7.27 -1.01
CA ILE A 80 0.60 7.04 -1.43
C ILE A 80 -0.29 8.22 -1.03
N ASP A 81 -1.03 8.71 -2.01
CA ASP A 81 -2.11 9.66 -1.83
C ASP A 81 -3.46 8.95 -1.93
N VAL A 82 -4.39 9.34 -1.08
CA VAL A 82 -5.75 8.79 -1.03
C VAL A 82 -6.75 9.92 -1.15
N ASP A 83 -7.53 9.90 -2.22
CA ASP A 83 -8.60 10.85 -2.43
C ASP A 83 -9.90 10.36 -1.78
N MET A 84 -10.46 11.22 -0.93
CA MET A 84 -11.73 10.97 -0.28
C MET A 84 -12.85 11.65 -1.06
N VAL A 85 -13.89 10.90 -1.39
CA VAL A 85 -15.05 11.40 -2.16
C VAL A 85 -16.35 11.17 -1.40
N GLN A 86 -17.40 11.91 -1.74
CA GLN A 86 -18.75 11.61 -1.28
C GLN A 86 -19.49 10.82 -2.36
N ASN A 87 -20.16 9.75 -1.94
CA ASN A 87 -21.05 9.00 -2.83
C ASN A 87 -22.39 9.73 -3.03
N GLU A 88 -23.27 9.16 -3.85
CA GLU A 88 -24.59 9.74 -4.17
C GLU A 88 -25.48 10.02 -2.95
N THR A 89 -25.25 9.33 -1.83
CA THR A 89 -25.96 9.55 -0.55
C THR A 89 -25.23 10.50 0.40
N GLY A 90 -24.18 11.20 -0.05
CA GLY A 90 -23.38 12.14 0.73
C GLY A 90 -22.44 11.50 1.75
N ARG A 91 -22.21 10.20 1.68
CA ARG A 91 -21.31 9.47 2.60
C ARG A 91 -19.90 9.43 2.05
N VAL A 92 -18.92 9.71 2.91
CA VAL A 92 -17.48 9.68 2.54
C VAL A 92 -17.02 8.27 2.22
N ARG A 93 -16.24 8.15 1.15
CA ARG A 93 -15.60 6.91 0.67
C ARG A 93 -14.17 7.19 0.22
N VAL A 94 -13.35 6.15 0.20
CA VAL A 94 -12.10 6.19 -0.55
C VAL A 94 -12.47 6.18 -2.04
N GLY A 95 -12.11 7.25 -2.74
CA GLY A 95 -12.43 7.41 -4.15
C GLY A 95 -11.36 6.83 -5.06
N SER A 96 -10.10 7.10 -4.74
CA SER A 96 -8.94 6.62 -5.50
C SER A 96 -7.69 6.56 -4.62
N MET A 97 -6.69 5.84 -5.08
CA MET A 97 -5.36 5.80 -4.50
C MET A 97 -4.31 5.99 -5.59
N ALA A 98 -3.32 6.84 -5.35
CA ALA A 98 -2.17 7.05 -6.23
C ALA A 98 -0.90 6.67 -5.49
N VAL A 99 -0.14 5.71 -6.01
CA VAL A 99 1.08 5.19 -5.38
C VAL A 99 2.27 5.54 -6.25
N GLN A 100 3.28 6.16 -5.64
CA GLN A 100 4.59 6.36 -6.23
C GLN A 100 5.60 5.47 -5.53
N LEU A 101 6.20 4.55 -6.28
CA LEU A 101 7.31 3.72 -5.82
C LEU A 101 8.63 4.35 -6.30
N THR A 102 9.61 4.43 -5.42
CA THR A 102 10.95 4.94 -5.73
C THR A 102 11.98 3.87 -5.42
N ILE A 103 12.88 3.63 -6.35
CA ILE A 103 14.01 2.71 -6.18
C ILE A 103 15.33 3.48 -6.09
N GLY A 104 16.30 2.90 -5.40
CA GLY A 104 17.62 3.50 -5.14
C GLY A 104 18.62 3.43 -6.29
N LYS A 105 18.16 3.12 -7.51
CA LYS A 105 18.99 2.99 -8.70
C LYS A 105 18.55 3.96 -9.80
N ALA A 106 19.47 4.38 -10.65
CA ALA A 106 19.15 5.11 -11.88
C ALA A 106 18.70 4.13 -12.97
N TRP A 107 17.88 4.61 -13.91
CA TRP A 107 17.38 3.79 -15.03
C TRP A 107 18.50 3.14 -15.85
N ALA A 108 19.60 3.85 -16.07
CA ALA A 108 20.75 3.34 -16.80
C ALA A 108 21.37 2.07 -16.20
N ASP A 109 21.16 1.84 -14.89
CA ASP A 109 21.68 0.69 -14.15
C ASP A 109 20.70 -0.50 -14.11
N LEU A 110 19.52 -0.34 -14.74
CA LEU A 110 18.41 -1.30 -14.71
C LEU A 110 18.24 -2.05 -16.05
N ALA A 111 19.32 -2.32 -16.74
CA ALA A 111 19.26 -3.14 -17.95
C ALA A 111 18.49 -4.44 -17.66
N HIS A 112 17.44 -4.72 -18.45
CA HIS A 112 16.56 -5.89 -18.35
C HIS A 112 15.46 -5.86 -17.26
N ALA A 113 15.19 -4.73 -16.58
CA ALA A 113 14.14 -4.61 -15.59
C ALA A 113 12.71 -4.56 -16.17
N SER A 114 12.54 -4.32 -17.47
CA SER A 114 11.24 -4.07 -18.09
C SER A 114 10.17 -5.13 -17.76
N ARG A 115 10.53 -6.41 -17.84
CA ARG A 115 9.60 -7.49 -17.54
C ARG A 115 9.14 -7.52 -16.07
N ALA A 116 10.03 -7.18 -15.12
CA ALA A 116 9.66 -7.08 -13.72
C ALA A 116 8.69 -5.92 -13.51
N LEU A 117 8.97 -4.76 -14.13
CA LEU A 117 8.15 -3.56 -14.02
C LEU A 117 6.76 -3.72 -14.66
N GLU A 118 6.61 -4.56 -15.67
CA GLU A 118 5.33 -4.82 -16.33
C GLU A 118 4.39 -5.74 -15.53
N GLN A 119 4.92 -6.51 -14.59
CA GLN A 119 4.16 -7.63 -13.99
C GLN A 119 4.12 -7.65 -12.47
N PHE A 120 4.91 -6.82 -11.78
CA PHE A 120 5.05 -6.94 -10.31
C PHE A 120 3.74 -6.69 -9.56
N ASP A 121 2.91 -5.79 -10.02
CA ASP A 121 1.67 -5.39 -9.35
C ASP A 121 0.60 -6.49 -9.41
N ALA A 122 0.57 -7.30 -10.46
CA ALA A 122 -0.35 -8.44 -10.60
C ALA A 122 -0.15 -9.51 -9.48
N TYR A 123 0.99 -9.52 -8.82
CA TYR A 123 1.27 -10.41 -7.68
C TYR A 123 0.99 -9.76 -6.32
N CYS A 124 0.58 -8.50 -6.30
CA CYS A 124 0.26 -7.79 -5.06
C CYS A 124 -1.14 -8.14 -4.57
N VAL A 125 -1.24 -9.09 -3.64
CA VAL A 125 -2.51 -9.61 -3.10
C VAL A 125 -3.43 -8.50 -2.60
N VAL A 126 -2.89 -7.54 -1.84
CA VAL A 126 -3.68 -6.43 -1.26
C VAL A 126 -4.18 -5.51 -2.37
N THR A 127 -3.30 -5.06 -3.26
CA THR A 127 -3.68 -4.11 -4.32
C THR A 127 -4.69 -4.70 -5.28
N GLU A 128 -4.51 -5.95 -5.71
CA GLU A 128 -5.46 -6.63 -6.60
C GLU A 128 -6.84 -6.80 -5.94
N SER A 129 -6.88 -7.04 -4.63
CA SER A 129 -8.14 -7.11 -3.88
C SER A 129 -8.82 -5.74 -3.74
N VAL A 130 -8.04 -4.69 -3.45
CA VAL A 130 -8.54 -3.31 -3.31
C VAL A 130 -9.02 -2.74 -4.66
N ARG A 131 -8.29 -3.02 -5.73
CA ARG A 131 -8.56 -2.55 -7.11
C ARG A 131 -9.93 -2.96 -7.65
N ALA A 132 -10.49 -4.03 -7.14
CA ALA A 132 -11.84 -4.48 -7.50
C ALA A 132 -12.95 -3.47 -7.14
N GLY A 133 -12.67 -2.54 -6.23
CA GLY A 133 -13.65 -1.52 -5.79
C GLY A 133 -13.10 -0.11 -5.66
N ILE A 134 -11.78 0.09 -5.74
CA ILE A 134 -11.11 1.38 -5.58
C ILE A 134 -10.04 1.51 -6.67
N PRO A 135 -10.09 2.54 -7.55
CA PRO A 135 -9.03 2.78 -8.51
C PRO A 135 -7.68 3.00 -7.83
N VAL A 136 -6.65 2.27 -8.26
CA VAL A 136 -5.28 2.39 -7.77
C VAL A 136 -4.36 2.61 -8.96
N SER A 137 -3.74 3.80 -9.07
CA SER A 137 -2.67 4.06 -10.01
C SER A 137 -1.30 3.85 -9.36
N VAL A 138 -0.33 3.39 -10.12
CA VAL A 138 1.03 3.10 -9.63
C VAL A 138 2.07 3.63 -10.59
N ASP A 139 2.92 4.54 -10.13
CA ASP A 139 4.10 4.99 -10.84
C ASP A 139 5.36 4.42 -10.18
N VAL A 140 6.29 3.96 -10.98
CA VAL A 140 7.63 3.53 -10.52
C VAL A 140 8.65 4.56 -11.01
N CYS A 141 9.38 5.15 -10.08
CA CYS A 141 10.41 6.16 -10.38
C CYS A 141 11.79 5.65 -9.95
N ASP A 142 12.82 6.11 -10.67
CA ASP A 142 14.20 5.92 -10.25
C ASP A 142 14.61 6.92 -9.15
N VAL A 143 15.85 6.81 -8.68
CA VAL A 143 16.42 7.68 -7.64
C VAL A 143 16.48 9.16 -8.08
N ASN A 144 16.46 9.44 -9.38
CA ASN A 144 16.48 10.80 -9.94
C ASN A 144 15.06 11.34 -10.23
N GLY A 145 14.01 10.55 -9.95
CA GLY A 145 12.62 10.90 -10.21
C GLY A 145 12.15 10.61 -11.63
N ALA A 146 12.95 9.95 -12.47
CA ALA A 146 12.52 9.52 -13.79
C ALA A 146 11.50 8.38 -13.70
N VAL A 147 10.35 8.53 -14.35
CA VAL A 147 9.29 7.50 -14.36
C VAL A 147 9.75 6.32 -15.22
N LEU A 148 9.81 5.13 -14.60
CA LEU A 148 10.26 3.89 -15.23
C LEU A 148 9.09 3.06 -15.76
N ALA A 149 7.97 3.10 -15.06
CA ALA A 149 6.74 2.41 -15.44
C ALA A 149 5.53 3.20 -14.93
N ASP A 150 4.50 3.26 -15.76
CA ASP A 150 3.17 3.77 -15.44
C ASP A 150 2.21 2.58 -15.56
N VAL A 151 1.79 2.07 -14.40
CA VAL A 151 0.85 0.94 -14.35
C VAL A 151 -0.55 1.50 -14.20
N GLN A 152 -1.16 1.87 -15.32
CA GLN A 152 -2.53 2.33 -15.38
C GLN A 152 -3.49 1.15 -15.30
N THR A 153 -4.33 1.11 -14.29
CA THR A 153 -5.42 0.15 -14.22
C THR A 153 -6.66 0.75 -14.84
N SER A 154 -7.05 0.22 -15.99
CA SER A 154 -8.38 0.44 -16.53
C SER A 154 -9.39 -0.31 -15.65
N LEU A 155 -10.41 0.38 -15.13
CA LEU A 155 -11.63 -0.22 -14.58
C LEU A 155 -12.48 -0.82 -15.70
#